data_758f4e23de4161488f5943d015ed53af
#
_entry.id   758f4e23de4161488f5943d015ed53af
#
_cell.length_a   1.000
_cell.length_b   1.000
_cell.length_c   1.000
_cell.angle_alpha   90.00
_cell.angle_beta   90.00
_cell.angle_gamma   90.00
#
_symmetry.space_group_name_H-M   'P 1'
#
loop_
_entity.id
_entity.type
_entity.pdbx_description
1 polymer ?
#
loop_
_entity_poly.entity_id
_entity_poly.type
_entity_poly.pdbx_seq_one_letter_code
_entity_poly.pdbx_strand_id
1 'polypeptide(L)'
;MNSQNVVLDSCVVIDIIEKPKVASQLKAKFRGKSISIILCDVVLEEVRHVRGLFPQEIISKISTLLGRKIKLTSTTDEDKTNAISLTEQFQICHNGDNKILSLCQSRNFILVTFDKMLLKASQFVGIQVFSPFTAGGI
;
A
#
# COMPACT_ATOMS: atom_id res chain seq x y z
N MET A 1 -5.70 -21.94 5.60
CA MET A 1 -5.87 -20.82 4.66
C MET A 1 -4.63 -19.96 4.65
N ASN A 2 -4.14 -19.66 3.47
CA ASN A 2 -2.97 -18.80 3.35
C ASN A 2 -3.35 -17.35 3.65
N SER A 3 -2.60 -16.73 4.56
CA SER A 3 -2.74 -15.32 4.85
C SER A 3 -2.12 -14.49 3.73
N GLN A 4 -2.83 -13.47 3.28
CA GLN A 4 -2.35 -12.53 2.27
C GLN A 4 -1.88 -11.24 2.93
N ASN A 5 -0.74 -10.73 2.49
CA ASN A 5 -0.18 -9.47 2.99
C ASN A 5 -0.46 -8.37 1.97
N VAL A 6 -1.13 -7.33 2.43
CA VAL A 6 -1.62 -6.25 1.58
C VAL A 6 -0.99 -4.94 2.02
N VAL A 7 -0.25 -4.30 1.13
CA VAL A 7 0.37 -2.99 1.37
C VAL A 7 -0.56 -1.92 0.84
N LEU A 8 -0.85 -0.92 1.67
CA LEU A 8 -1.66 0.24 1.27
C LEU A 8 -0.73 1.38 0.84
N ASP A 9 -0.97 1.91 -0.34
CA ASP A 9 -0.29 3.11 -0.81
C ASP A 9 -0.78 4.33 -0.02
N SER A 10 0.01 5.41 -0.01
CA SER A 10 -0.29 6.63 0.76
C SER A 10 -1.62 7.26 0.37
N CYS A 11 -1.94 7.32 -0.92
CA CYS A 11 -3.22 7.86 -1.38
C CYS A 11 -4.40 7.06 -0.84
N VAL A 12 -4.27 5.74 -0.74
CA VAL A 12 -5.30 4.87 -0.18
C VAL A 12 -5.44 5.10 1.31
N VAL A 13 -4.33 5.21 2.04
CA VAL A 13 -4.33 5.50 3.48
C VAL A 13 -5.06 6.82 3.77
N ILE A 14 -4.72 7.87 3.03
CA ILE A 14 -5.36 9.19 3.18
C ILE A 14 -6.87 9.08 2.92
N ASP A 15 -7.26 8.41 1.86
CA ASP A 15 -8.68 8.27 1.50
C ASP A 15 -9.45 7.43 2.52
N ILE A 16 -8.85 6.39 3.08
CA ILE A 16 -9.49 5.62 4.16
C ILE A 16 -9.81 6.54 5.34
N ILE A 17 -8.86 7.39 5.73
CA ILE A 17 -9.01 8.28 6.87
C ILE A 17 -10.04 9.38 6.59
N GLU A 18 -10.03 9.94 5.38
CA GLU A 18 -10.84 11.11 5.04
C GLU A 18 -12.21 10.78 4.42
N LYS A 19 -12.35 9.59 3.84
CA LYS A 19 -13.56 9.21 3.11
C LYS A 19 -14.13 7.90 3.68
N PRO A 20 -15.18 7.96 4.49
CA PRO A 20 -15.79 6.76 5.09
C PRO A 20 -16.19 5.70 4.06
N LYS A 21 -16.59 6.13 2.88
CA LYS A 21 -16.98 5.23 1.80
C LYS A 21 -15.82 4.33 1.34
N VAL A 22 -14.61 4.86 1.26
CA VAL A 22 -13.42 4.10 0.88
C VAL A 22 -13.11 3.04 1.94
N ALA A 23 -13.13 3.41 3.21
CA ALA A 23 -12.93 2.47 4.31
C ALA A 23 -13.96 1.34 4.27
N SER A 24 -15.24 1.67 4.06
CA SER A 24 -16.32 0.69 3.99
C SER A 24 -16.14 -0.27 2.81
N GLN A 25 -15.75 0.23 1.66
CA GLN A 25 -15.53 -0.58 0.46
C GLN A 25 -14.38 -1.56 0.65
N LEU A 26 -13.26 -1.11 1.22
CA LEU A 26 -12.13 -1.98 1.49
C LEU A 26 -12.48 -3.03 2.55
N LYS A 27 -13.15 -2.62 3.61
CA LYS A 27 -13.60 -3.54 4.65
C LYS A 27 -14.48 -4.63 4.07
N ALA A 28 -15.38 -4.28 3.16
CA ALA A 28 -16.25 -5.25 2.47
C ALA A 28 -15.45 -6.21 1.60
N LYS A 29 -14.46 -5.70 0.86
CA LYS A 29 -13.61 -6.53 -0.01
C LYS A 29 -12.77 -7.53 0.79
N PHE A 30 -12.37 -7.16 1.99
CA PHE A 30 -11.53 -8.01 2.85
C PHE A 30 -12.34 -9.00 3.70
N ARG A 31 -13.67 -8.85 3.73
CA ARG A 31 -14.53 -9.68 4.58
C ARG A 31 -14.41 -11.16 4.25
N GLY A 32 -14.26 -11.98 5.28
CA GLY A 32 -14.12 -13.43 5.11
C GLY A 32 -12.76 -13.89 4.60
N LYS A 33 -11.81 -12.98 4.44
CA LYS A 33 -10.46 -13.31 3.93
C LYS A 33 -9.42 -13.11 5.02
N SER A 34 -8.40 -13.96 5.01
CA SER A 34 -7.27 -13.85 5.93
C SER A 34 -6.27 -12.86 5.35
N ILE A 35 -6.41 -11.60 5.73
CA ILE A 35 -5.60 -10.50 5.22
C ILE A 35 -4.89 -9.78 6.35
N SER A 36 -3.59 -9.58 6.21
CA SER A 36 -2.80 -8.70 7.05
C SER A 36 -2.54 -7.40 6.32
N ILE A 37 -2.89 -6.28 6.96
CA ILE A 37 -2.67 -4.95 6.42
C ILE A 37 -1.27 -4.50 6.79
N ILE A 38 -0.50 -4.07 5.80
CA ILE A 38 0.88 -3.61 5.99
C ILE A 38 0.98 -2.14 5.67
N LEU A 39 1.56 -1.38 6.59
CA LEU A 39 1.97 0.00 6.36
C LEU A 39 3.49 0.05 6.40
N CYS A 40 4.09 0.53 5.33
CA CYS A 40 5.53 0.66 5.27
C CYS A 40 5.99 2.06 5.70
N ASP A 41 7.25 2.17 6.06
CA ASP A 41 7.88 3.41 6.52
C ASP A 41 7.69 4.56 5.52
N VAL A 42 7.84 4.28 4.23
CA VAL A 42 7.70 5.28 3.16
C VAL A 42 6.29 5.87 3.14
N VAL A 43 5.28 5.03 3.29
CA VAL A 43 3.88 5.46 3.30
C VAL A 43 3.59 6.31 4.54
N LEU A 44 4.05 5.87 5.70
CA LEU A 44 3.85 6.61 6.95
C LEU A 44 4.49 7.99 6.90
N GLU A 45 5.71 8.08 6.36
CA GLU A 45 6.43 9.33 6.20
C GLU A 45 5.71 10.27 5.23
N GLU A 46 5.23 9.76 4.11
CA GLU A 46 4.52 10.56 3.13
C GLU A 46 3.19 11.10 3.69
N VAL A 47 2.43 10.28 4.39
CA VAL A 47 1.17 10.72 5.01
C VAL A 47 1.44 11.77 6.10
N ARG A 48 2.51 11.60 6.87
CA ARG A 48 2.94 12.59 7.85
C ARG A 48 3.25 13.92 7.18
N HIS A 49 3.99 13.88 6.08
CA HIS A 49 4.39 15.09 5.34
C HIS A 49 3.18 15.81 4.74
N VAL A 50 2.26 15.05 4.14
CA VAL A 50 1.13 15.62 3.39
C VAL A 50 -0.02 16.04 4.33
N ARG A 51 -0.26 15.32 5.42
CA ARG A 51 -1.41 15.54 6.32
C ARG A 51 -1.04 15.88 7.75
N GLY A 52 0.23 15.84 8.11
CA GLY A 52 0.67 16.16 9.47
C GLY A 52 0.27 15.11 10.52
N LEU A 53 -0.09 13.91 10.09
CA LEU A 53 -0.47 12.84 11.01
C LEU A 53 0.76 12.04 11.42
N PHE A 54 0.91 11.81 12.72
CA PHE A 54 2.00 10.97 13.23
C PHE A 54 1.72 9.49 12.98
N PRO A 55 2.77 8.66 12.85
CA PRO A 55 2.59 7.23 12.55
C PRO A 55 1.62 6.51 13.48
N GLN A 56 1.66 6.78 14.77
CA GLN A 56 0.74 6.14 15.73
C GLN A 56 -0.71 6.50 15.47
N GLU A 57 -0.97 7.75 15.08
CA GLU A 57 -2.32 8.20 14.72
C GLU A 57 -2.81 7.50 13.45
N ILE A 58 -1.94 7.37 12.46
CA ILE A 58 -2.25 6.70 11.20
C ILE A 58 -2.60 5.24 11.46
N ILE A 59 -1.76 4.54 12.20
CA ILE A 59 -1.95 3.13 12.54
C ILE A 59 -3.26 2.91 13.27
N SER A 60 -3.53 3.73 14.29
CA SER A 60 -4.75 3.63 15.08
C SER A 60 -6.00 3.87 14.24
N LYS A 61 -5.99 4.91 13.39
CA LYS A 61 -7.13 5.22 12.52
C LYS A 61 -7.39 4.11 11.50
N ILE A 62 -6.36 3.64 10.83
CA ILE A 62 -6.49 2.58 9.82
C ILE A 62 -6.97 1.28 10.48
N SER A 63 -6.39 0.90 11.61
CA SER A 63 -6.79 -0.30 12.35
C SER A 63 -8.26 -0.25 12.74
N THR A 64 -8.71 0.88 13.27
CA THR A 64 -10.11 1.06 13.68
C THR A 64 -11.05 1.04 12.48
N LEU A 65 -10.72 1.77 11.42
CA LEU A 65 -11.59 1.91 10.26
C LEU A 65 -11.72 0.62 9.45
N LEU A 66 -10.65 -0.16 9.35
CA LEU A 66 -10.68 -1.43 8.64
C LEU A 66 -11.00 -2.62 9.55
N GLY A 67 -10.94 -2.43 10.86
CA GLY A 67 -11.21 -3.50 11.82
C GLY A 67 -10.19 -4.63 11.75
N ARG A 68 -8.93 -4.31 11.48
CA ARG A 68 -7.87 -5.28 11.32
C ARG A 68 -6.58 -4.82 11.96
N LYS A 69 -5.76 -5.77 12.39
CA LYS A 69 -4.41 -5.51 12.88
C LYS A 69 -3.53 -4.99 11.77
N ILE A 70 -2.68 -4.02 12.11
CA ILE A 70 -1.73 -3.43 11.18
C ILE A 70 -0.33 -3.97 11.49
N LYS A 71 0.38 -4.39 10.47
CA LYS A 71 1.79 -4.76 10.55
C LYS A 71 2.63 -3.63 9.96
N LEU A 72 3.72 -3.31 10.63
CA LEU A 72 4.68 -2.32 10.15
C LEU A 72 5.83 -3.03 9.46
N THR A 73 6.24 -2.50 8.32
CA THR A 73 7.36 -3.02 7.57
C THR A 73 8.21 -1.86 7.08
N SER A 74 9.52 -1.98 7.24
CA SER A 74 10.46 -0.96 6.76
C SER A 74 11.12 -1.41 5.48
N THR A 75 11.36 -0.45 4.58
CA THR A 75 12.18 -0.71 3.39
C THR A 75 13.63 -0.93 3.81
N THR A 76 14.26 -1.91 3.20
CA THR A 76 15.68 -2.22 3.45
C THR A 76 16.57 -1.46 2.46
N ASP A 77 17.87 -1.49 2.70
CA ASP A 77 18.84 -0.92 1.75
C ASP A 77 18.77 -1.63 0.40
N GLU A 78 18.50 -2.93 0.39
CA GLU A 78 18.29 -3.70 -0.83
C GLU A 78 17.04 -3.20 -1.58
N ASP A 79 15.95 -2.95 -0.87
CA ASP A 79 14.73 -2.38 -1.46
C ASP A 79 15.02 -1.03 -2.11
N LYS A 80 15.78 -0.19 -1.44
CA LYS A 80 16.14 1.15 -1.96
C LYS A 80 17.02 1.06 -3.21
N THR A 81 17.96 0.12 -3.24
CA THR A 81 18.81 -0.12 -4.41
C THR A 81 17.99 -0.63 -5.59
N ASN A 82 17.12 -1.60 -5.37
CA ASN A 82 16.23 -2.12 -6.38
C ASN A 82 15.25 -1.04 -6.88
N ALA A 83 14.81 -0.15 -6.00
CA ALA A 83 13.93 0.96 -6.35
C ALA A 83 14.58 1.90 -7.37
N ILE A 84 15.87 2.16 -7.27
CA ILE A 84 16.61 2.98 -8.24
C ILE A 84 16.56 2.30 -9.62
N SER A 85 16.79 1.01 -9.68
CA SER A 85 16.72 0.24 -10.92
C SER A 85 15.31 0.28 -11.53
N LEU A 86 14.27 0.16 -10.72
CA LEU A 86 12.89 0.24 -11.18
C LEU A 86 12.55 1.64 -11.72
N THR A 87 13.07 2.69 -11.10
CA THR A 87 12.88 4.06 -11.58
C THR A 87 13.49 4.25 -12.95
N GLU A 88 14.69 3.76 -13.17
CA GLU A 88 15.36 3.83 -14.49
C GLU A 88 14.59 3.04 -15.54
N GLN A 89 14.06 1.90 -15.18
CA GLN A 89 13.38 0.98 -16.09
C GLN A 89 11.98 1.46 -16.49
N PHE A 90 11.22 2.02 -15.55
CA PHE A 90 9.82 2.37 -15.75
C PHE A 90 9.52 3.86 -15.65
N GLN A 91 10.51 4.68 -15.33
CA GLN A 91 10.35 6.13 -15.16
C GLN A 91 9.21 6.48 -14.20
N ILE A 92 9.15 5.78 -13.07
CA ILE A 92 8.16 6.02 -12.03
C ILE A 92 8.51 7.34 -11.35
N CYS A 93 7.58 8.28 -11.37
CA CYS A 93 7.86 9.69 -11.11
C CYS A 93 8.00 10.08 -9.65
N HIS A 94 7.58 9.24 -8.70
CA HIS A 94 7.55 9.61 -7.28
C HIS A 94 8.54 8.80 -6.47
N ASN A 95 9.30 9.49 -5.63
CA ASN A 95 10.36 8.88 -4.82
C ASN A 95 9.89 7.77 -3.88
N GLY A 96 8.62 7.79 -3.47
CA GLY A 96 8.06 6.75 -2.61
C GLY A 96 7.54 5.54 -3.36
N ASP A 97 6.98 5.75 -4.54
CA ASP A 97 6.28 4.70 -5.30
C ASP A 97 7.22 3.57 -5.72
N ASN A 98 8.43 3.90 -6.16
CA ASN A 98 9.41 2.90 -6.56
C ASN A 98 9.87 2.04 -5.39
N LYS A 99 9.96 2.62 -4.19
CA LYS A 99 10.32 1.87 -2.98
C LYS A 99 9.21 0.93 -2.54
N ILE A 100 7.95 1.38 -2.63
CA ILE A 100 6.78 0.56 -2.35
C ILE A 100 6.72 -0.61 -3.34
N LEU A 101 6.95 -0.34 -4.61
CA LEU A 101 6.97 -1.35 -5.66
C LEU A 101 8.05 -2.41 -5.40
N SER A 102 9.26 -1.97 -5.04
CA SER A 102 10.37 -2.85 -4.69
C SER A 102 10.05 -3.73 -3.48
N LEU A 103 9.46 -3.15 -2.45
CA LEU A 103 9.05 -3.86 -1.24
C LEU A 103 8.06 -4.98 -1.58
N CYS A 104 7.04 -4.67 -2.37
CA CYS A 104 6.02 -5.63 -2.77
C CYS A 104 6.62 -6.74 -3.63
N GLN A 105 7.52 -6.40 -4.55
CA GLN A 105 8.17 -7.37 -5.42
C GLN A 105 9.03 -8.34 -4.62
N SER A 106 9.86 -7.84 -3.71
CA SER A 106 10.81 -8.67 -2.97
C SER A 106 10.12 -9.60 -1.96
N ARG A 107 8.98 -9.21 -1.44
CA ARG A 107 8.25 -9.96 -0.40
C ARG A 107 6.95 -10.58 -0.88
N ASN A 108 6.65 -10.45 -2.16
CA ASN A 108 5.42 -10.95 -2.75
C ASN A 108 4.16 -10.44 -2.06
N PHE A 109 4.15 -9.15 -1.74
CA PHE A 109 3.00 -8.48 -1.16
C PHE A 109 2.04 -7.99 -2.24
N ILE A 110 0.75 -7.94 -1.90
CA ILE A 110 -0.28 -7.36 -2.76
C ILE A 110 -0.31 -5.87 -2.51
N LEU A 111 -0.37 -5.07 -3.59
CA LEU A 111 -0.42 -3.62 -3.49
C LEU A 111 -1.84 -3.11 -3.74
N VAL A 112 -2.30 -2.18 -2.91
CA VAL A 112 -3.56 -1.47 -3.10
C VAL A 112 -3.23 -0.01 -3.38
N THR A 113 -3.62 0.50 -4.54
CA THR A 113 -3.35 1.88 -4.94
C THR A 113 -4.44 2.41 -5.87
N PHE A 114 -4.61 3.73 -5.90
CA PHE A 114 -5.44 4.42 -6.89
C PHE A 114 -4.61 4.97 -8.04
N ASP A 115 -3.29 5.00 -7.91
CA ASP A 115 -2.38 5.59 -8.90
C ASP A 115 -2.28 4.69 -10.12
N LYS A 116 -2.74 5.20 -11.26
CA LYS A 116 -2.76 4.44 -12.53
C LYS A 116 -1.35 4.08 -13.02
N MET A 117 -0.39 4.95 -12.80
CA MET A 117 1.01 4.70 -13.19
C MET A 117 1.59 3.57 -12.36
N LEU A 118 1.33 3.59 -11.05
CA LEU A 118 1.80 2.55 -10.15
C LEU A 118 1.11 1.22 -10.43
N LEU A 119 -0.19 1.23 -10.72
CA LEU A 119 -0.92 0.03 -11.16
C LEU A 119 -0.27 -0.62 -12.38
N LYS A 120 0.05 0.20 -13.37
CA LYS A 120 0.66 -0.27 -14.62
C LYS A 120 2.06 -0.82 -14.39
N ALA A 121 2.88 -0.10 -13.63
CA ALA A 121 4.24 -0.55 -13.29
C ALA A 121 4.21 -1.87 -12.49
N SER A 122 3.28 -2.00 -11.57
CA SER A 122 3.10 -3.22 -10.77
C SER A 122 2.81 -4.43 -11.64
N GLN A 123 1.96 -4.28 -12.63
CA GLN A 123 1.64 -5.35 -13.57
C GLN A 123 2.87 -5.79 -14.37
N PHE A 124 3.71 -4.85 -14.78
CA PHE A 124 4.93 -5.15 -15.53
C PHE A 124 5.93 -5.96 -14.71
N VAL A 125 6.05 -5.69 -13.41
CA VAL A 125 7.01 -6.41 -12.55
C VAL A 125 6.41 -7.65 -11.89
N GLY A 126 5.16 -7.99 -12.24
CA GLY A 126 4.52 -9.21 -11.75
C GLY A 126 3.99 -9.13 -10.32
N ILE A 127 3.74 -7.94 -9.81
CA ILE A 127 3.12 -7.74 -8.50
C ILE A 127 1.60 -7.79 -8.64
N GLN A 128 0.95 -8.51 -7.76
CA GLN A 128 -0.51 -8.48 -7.68
C GLN A 128 -0.95 -7.13 -7.12
N VAL A 129 -1.84 -6.46 -7.84
CA VAL A 129 -2.27 -5.10 -7.50
C VAL A 129 -3.76 -4.96 -7.78
N PHE A 130 -4.46 -4.16 -6.96
CA PHE A 130 -5.83 -3.77 -7.27
C PHE A 130 -6.12 -2.36 -6.77
N SER A 131 -7.14 -1.75 -7.37
CA SER A 131 -7.73 -0.49 -6.92
C SER A 131 -8.97 -0.81 -6.07
N PRO A 132 -9.21 -0.07 -4.96
CA PRO A 132 -10.38 -0.30 -4.12
C PRO A 132 -11.72 -0.21 -4.86
N PHE A 133 -11.76 0.48 -5.99
CA PHE A 133 -13.00 0.68 -6.74
C PHE A 133 -13.17 -0.27 -7.93
N THR A 134 -12.18 -1.11 -8.23
CA THR A 134 -12.33 -2.06 -9.34
C THR A 134 -13.15 -3.26 -8.91
N ALA A 135 -13.91 -3.81 -9.85
CA ALA A 135 -14.58 -5.09 -9.67
C ALA A 135 -13.53 -6.20 -9.60
N GLY A 136 -13.77 -7.21 -8.78
CA GLY A 136 -12.80 -8.25 -8.53
C GLY A 136 -11.80 -7.83 -7.49
N GLY A 137 -10.60 -8.39 -7.53
CA GLY A 137 -9.54 -8.06 -6.57
C GLY A 137 -9.00 -9.28 -5.86
N ILE A 138 -8.76 -9.12 -4.58
CA ILE A 138 -8.11 -10.13 -3.76
C ILE A 138 -8.97 -11.38 -3.61
#